data_fe914ba43b1d2640f195404a4c85ba53
#
_entry.id   fe914ba43b1d2640f195404a4c85ba53
#
_cell.length_a   1.000
_cell.length_b   1.000
_cell.length_c   1.000
_cell.angle_alpha   90.00
_cell.angle_beta   90.00
_cell.angle_gamma   90.00
#
_symmetry.space_group_name_H-M   'P 1'
#
loop_
_entity.id
_entity.type
_entity.pdbx_description
1 polymer ?
#
loop_
_entity_poly.entity_id
_entity_poly.type
_entity_poly.pdbx_seq_one_letter_code
_entity_poly.pdbx_strand_id
1 'polypeptide(L)'
;MFHKALSRAAMRLMVLKGNASLRSLEKSSLAPMEENLALLKKIIRENKDTEFGKKYHFDEIKTIDDFKRLVPPSVYDDYAENMERVKAGELNVFTASKILGFSRTSGSSGMP
;
A
#
# COMPACT_ATOMS: atom_id res chain seq x y z
N MET A 1 -29.87 -5.04 31.54
CA MET A 1 -28.60 -5.55 32.06
C MET A 1 -27.64 -6.01 30.96
N PHE A 2 -28.08 -6.75 29.97
CA PHE A 2 -27.27 -7.29 28.87
C PHE A 2 -26.56 -6.22 28.02
N HIS A 3 -27.17 -5.11 27.67
CA HIS A 3 -26.57 -4.04 26.87
C HIS A 3 -25.34 -3.39 27.51
N LYS A 4 -25.35 -3.21 28.86
CA LYS A 4 -24.21 -2.63 29.57
C LYS A 4 -22.99 -3.58 29.64
N ALA A 5 -23.24 -4.87 29.74
CA ALA A 5 -22.17 -5.89 29.73
C ALA A 5 -21.52 -6.01 28.36
N LEU A 6 -22.34 -6.02 27.29
CA LEU A 6 -21.89 -6.09 25.90
C LEU A 6 -21.05 -4.85 25.52
N SER A 7 -21.49 -3.65 25.93
CA SER A 7 -20.76 -2.41 25.66
C SER A 7 -19.41 -2.36 26.40
N ARG A 8 -19.33 -2.88 27.64
CA ARG A 8 -18.08 -2.99 28.40
C ARG A 8 -17.10 -3.96 27.76
N ALA A 9 -17.59 -5.10 27.26
CA ALA A 9 -16.75 -6.08 26.58
C ALA A 9 -16.21 -5.51 25.25
N ALA A 10 -17.05 -4.83 24.47
CA ALA A 10 -16.64 -4.15 23.25
C ALA A 10 -15.60 -3.06 23.52
N MET A 11 -15.80 -2.25 24.56
CA MET A 11 -14.85 -1.22 24.95
C MET A 11 -13.50 -1.81 25.36
N ARG A 12 -13.48 -2.89 26.15
CA ARG A 12 -12.24 -3.59 26.53
C ARG A 12 -11.50 -4.12 25.31
N LEU A 13 -12.23 -4.70 24.35
CA LEU A 13 -11.65 -5.20 23.10
C LEU A 13 -11.05 -4.07 22.25
N MET A 14 -11.72 -2.91 22.19
CA MET A 14 -11.19 -1.73 21.50
C MET A 14 -9.91 -1.20 22.16
N VAL A 15 -9.88 -1.13 23.49
CA VAL A 15 -8.69 -0.70 24.24
C VAL A 15 -7.53 -1.69 24.03
N LEU A 16 -7.79 -2.98 24.06
CA LEU A 16 -6.76 -4.01 23.82
C LEU A 16 -6.18 -3.90 22.39
N LYS A 17 -7.04 -3.74 21.39
CA LYS A 17 -6.61 -3.54 20.00
C LYS A 17 -5.85 -2.22 19.84
N GLY A 18 -6.33 -1.13 20.44
CA GLY A 18 -5.66 0.15 20.43
C GLY A 18 -4.25 0.09 21.03
N ASN A 19 -4.11 -0.52 22.19
CA ASN A 19 -2.81 -0.70 22.83
C ASN A 19 -1.86 -1.59 22.01
N ALA A 20 -2.36 -2.65 21.36
CA ALA A 20 -1.55 -3.48 20.47
C ALA A 20 -1.06 -2.69 19.26
N SER A 21 -1.93 -1.86 18.65
CA SER A 21 -1.57 -0.98 17.54
C SER A 21 -0.52 0.07 17.95
N LEU A 22 -0.67 0.70 19.12
CA LEU A 22 0.31 1.65 19.63
C LEU A 22 1.69 1.01 19.83
N ARG A 23 1.75 -0.17 20.47
CA ARG A 23 3.01 -0.91 20.66
C ARG A 23 3.65 -1.29 19.32
N SER A 24 2.84 -1.65 18.31
CA SER A 24 3.34 -1.91 16.96
C SER A 24 3.95 -0.66 16.32
N LEU A 25 3.28 0.49 16.44
CA LEU A 25 3.80 1.77 15.95
C LEU A 25 5.10 2.18 16.66
N GLU A 26 5.14 2.07 17.99
CA GLU A 26 6.35 2.34 18.77
C GLU A 26 7.52 1.46 18.32
N LYS A 27 7.28 0.15 18.15
CA LYS A 27 8.29 -0.78 17.66
C LYS A 27 8.79 -0.42 16.26
N SER A 28 7.89 -0.14 15.33
CA SER A 28 8.24 0.24 13.95
C SER A 28 8.99 1.58 13.89
N SER A 29 8.71 2.50 14.81
CA SER A 29 9.41 3.79 14.88
C SER A 29 10.87 3.69 15.34
N LEU A 30 11.25 2.60 16.01
CA LEU A 30 12.63 2.37 16.46
C LEU A 30 13.56 1.91 15.33
N ALA A 31 13.02 1.31 14.27
CA ALA A 31 13.80 0.83 13.13
C ALA A 31 13.12 1.16 11.80
N PRO A 32 12.90 2.43 11.47
CA PRO A 32 12.09 2.84 10.31
C PRO A 32 12.67 2.39 8.97
N MET A 33 13.98 2.31 8.84
CA MET A 33 14.63 1.87 7.59
C MET A 33 14.41 0.39 7.34
N GLU A 34 14.47 -0.44 8.38
CA GLU A 34 14.24 -1.88 8.28
C GLU A 34 12.77 -2.18 7.95
N GLU A 35 11.85 -1.50 8.60
CA GLU A 35 10.41 -1.61 8.34
C GLU A 35 10.06 -1.16 6.91
N ASN A 36 10.62 -0.05 6.44
CA ASN A 36 10.42 0.43 5.08
C ASN A 36 10.98 -0.55 4.04
N LEU A 37 12.15 -1.14 4.29
CA LEU A 37 12.72 -2.16 3.41
C LEU A 37 11.88 -3.44 3.39
N ALA A 38 11.38 -3.87 4.54
CA ALA A 38 10.51 -5.02 4.64
C ALA A 38 9.19 -4.80 3.87
N LEU A 39 8.60 -3.61 4.01
CA LEU A 39 7.40 -3.21 3.29
C LEU A 39 7.65 -3.15 1.77
N LEU A 40 8.75 -2.54 1.33
CA LEU A 40 9.13 -2.49 -0.08
C LEU A 40 9.25 -3.89 -0.67
N LYS A 41 9.98 -4.79 -0.01
CA LYS A 41 10.13 -6.19 -0.44
C LYS A 41 8.79 -6.93 -0.52
N LYS A 42 7.88 -6.65 0.41
CA LYS A 42 6.53 -7.21 0.38
C LYS A 42 5.76 -6.73 -0.85
N ILE A 43 5.71 -5.41 -1.09
CA ILE A 43 5.02 -4.81 -2.24
C ILE A 43 5.57 -5.38 -3.55
N ILE A 44 6.88 -5.43 -3.71
CA ILE A 44 7.54 -5.96 -4.91
C ILE A 44 7.16 -7.42 -5.14
N ARG A 45 7.27 -8.26 -4.11
CA ARG A 45 6.94 -9.68 -4.21
C ARG A 45 5.49 -9.92 -4.59
N GLU A 46 4.56 -9.18 -4.01
CA GLU A 46 3.13 -9.32 -4.25
C GLU A 46 2.73 -8.85 -5.66
N ASN A 47 3.49 -7.93 -6.25
CA ASN A 47 3.17 -7.31 -7.53
C ASN A 47 4.11 -7.68 -8.69
N LYS A 48 5.04 -8.62 -8.51
CA LYS A 48 6.03 -9.01 -9.53
C LYS A 48 5.40 -9.50 -10.84
N ASP A 49 4.22 -10.11 -10.77
CA ASP A 49 3.54 -10.70 -11.92
C ASP A 49 2.56 -9.73 -12.60
N THR A 50 2.39 -8.51 -12.07
CA THR A 50 1.62 -7.45 -12.71
C THR A 50 2.33 -6.92 -13.96
N GLU A 51 1.62 -6.17 -14.82
CA GLU A 51 2.23 -5.51 -15.97
C GLU A 51 3.36 -4.57 -15.53
N PHE A 52 3.10 -3.77 -14.49
CA PHE A 52 4.09 -2.87 -13.91
C PHE A 52 5.29 -3.61 -13.32
N GLY A 53 5.05 -4.70 -12.58
CA GLY A 53 6.11 -5.53 -12.00
C GLY A 53 7.02 -6.15 -13.04
N LYS A 54 6.45 -6.63 -14.15
CA LYS A 54 7.22 -7.17 -15.28
C LYS A 54 8.00 -6.07 -16.02
N LYS A 55 7.37 -4.91 -16.27
CA LYS A 55 8.02 -3.77 -16.92
C LYS A 55 9.27 -3.31 -16.19
N TYR A 56 9.24 -3.32 -14.86
CA TYR A 56 10.32 -2.82 -14.01
C TYR A 56 11.14 -3.94 -13.33
N HIS A 57 11.03 -5.19 -13.80
CA HIS A 57 11.82 -6.32 -13.34
C HIS A 57 11.78 -6.50 -11.81
N PHE A 58 10.57 -6.52 -11.24
CA PHE A 58 10.40 -6.63 -9.79
C PHE A 58 11.01 -7.91 -9.20
N ASP A 59 11.15 -8.97 -9.97
CA ASP A 59 11.82 -10.21 -9.59
C ASP A 59 13.34 -10.05 -9.34
N GLU A 60 13.96 -9.03 -9.94
CA GLU A 60 15.38 -8.71 -9.78
C GLU A 60 15.67 -7.77 -8.60
N ILE A 61 14.63 -7.10 -8.03
CA ILE A 61 14.79 -6.12 -6.96
C ILE A 61 14.97 -6.81 -5.62
N LYS A 62 16.16 -6.70 -5.01
CA LYS A 62 16.48 -7.23 -3.69
C LYS A 62 16.87 -6.17 -2.69
N THR A 63 17.36 -5.03 -3.17
CA THR A 63 17.84 -3.91 -2.38
C THR A 63 17.14 -2.61 -2.76
N ILE A 64 17.30 -1.57 -1.94
CA ILE A 64 16.83 -0.22 -2.28
C ILE A 64 17.54 0.32 -3.52
N ASP A 65 18.81 -0.01 -3.70
CA ASP A 65 19.60 0.47 -4.84
C ASP A 65 19.11 -0.20 -6.14
N ASP A 66 18.75 -1.49 -6.10
CA ASP A 66 18.10 -2.15 -7.24
C ASP A 66 16.80 -1.46 -7.59
N PHE A 67 15.97 -1.13 -6.59
CA PHE A 67 14.72 -0.42 -6.82
C PHE A 67 14.96 0.94 -7.49
N LYS A 68 15.88 1.75 -6.99
CA LYS A 68 16.22 3.05 -7.59
C LYS A 68 16.74 2.95 -9.01
N ARG A 69 17.48 1.90 -9.32
CA ARG A 69 18.04 1.65 -10.65
C ARG A 69 16.98 1.19 -11.65
N LEU A 70 16.08 0.30 -11.23
CA LEU A 70 15.11 -0.35 -12.12
C LEU A 70 13.79 0.40 -12.22
N VAL A 71 13.42 1.16 -11.19
CA VAL A 71 12.17 1.95 -11.16
C VAL A 71 12.52 3.45 -11.14
N PRO A 72 12.61 4.08 -12.31
CA PRO A 72 12.96 5.50 -12.38
C PRO A 72 11.83 6.37 -11.83
N PRO A 73 12.15 7.60 -11.36
CA PRO A 73 11.14 8.60 -11.05
C PRO A 73 10.24 8.86 -12.26
N SER A 74 8.96 9.07 -12.03
CA SER A 74 7.95 9.23 -13.05
C SER A 74 6.90 10.26 -12.62
N VAL A 75 6.15 10.78 -13.58
CA VAL A 75 5.02 11.68 -13.36
C VAL A 75 3.72 10.97 -13.70
N TYR A 76 2.58 11.55 -13.30
CA TYR A 76 1.26 10.93 -13.52
C TYR A 76 0.99 10.64 -14.99
N ASP A 77 1.40 11.54 -15.89
CA ASP A 77 1.14 11.42 -17.34
C ASP A 77 1.79 10.17 -17.95
N ASP A 78 2.89 9.67 -17.35
CA ASP A 78 3.53 8.43 -17.78
C ASP A 78 2.65 7.18 -17.56
N TYR A 79 1.61 7.32 -16.76
CA TYR A 79 0.69 6.24 -16.38
C TYR A 79 -0.77 6.52 -16.67
N ALA A 80 -1.09 7.64 -17.31
CA ALA A 80 -2.46 8.07 -17.54
C ALA A 80 -3.28 7.01 -18.27
N GLU A 81 -2.74 6.42 -19.32
CA GLU A 81 -3.39 5.34 -20.09
C GLU A 81 -3.63 4.09 -19.22
N ASN A 82 -2.61 3.67 -18.45
CA ASN A 82 -2.73 2.53 -17.55
C ASN A 82 -3.78 2.80 -16.47
N MET A 83 -3.89 4.04 -16.00
CA MET A 83 -4.87 4.44 -15.00
C MET A 83 -6.30 4.36 -15.55
N GLU A 84 -6.53 4.76 -16.82
CA GLU A 84 -7.84 4.62 -17.47
C GLU A 84 -8.24 3.14 -17.64
N ARG A 85 -7.29 2.27 -17.97
CA ARG A 85 -7.51 0.82 -18.03
C ARG A 85 -7.93 0.26 -16.66
N VAL A 86 -7.26 0.69 -15.61
CA VAL A 86 -7.60 0.31 -14.22
C VAL A 86 -8.98 0.82 -13.81
N LYS A 87 -9.35 2.05 -14.19
CA LYS A 87 -10.70 2.59 -13.96
C LYS A 87 -11.78 1.81 -14.74
N ALA A 88 -11.43 1.30 -15.91
CA ALA A 88 -12.30 0.43 -16.70
C ALA A 88 -12.44 -1.00 -16.10
N GLY A 89 -11.72 -1.31 -15.02
CA GLY A 89 -11.80 -2.59 -14.31
C GLY A 89 -10.72 -3.61 -14.69
N GLU A 90 -9.69 -3.20 -15.44
CA GLU A 90 -8.59 -4.08 -15.78
C GLU A 90 -7.75 -4.42 -14.54
N LEU A 91 -7.46 -5.70 -14.38
CA LEU A 91 -6.72 -6.24 -13.24
C LEU A 91 -5.24 -6.42 -13.57
N ASN A 92 -4.40 -6.53 -12.55
CA ASN A 92 -2.97 -6.81 -12.68
C ASN A 92 -2.16 -5.78 -13.50
N VAL A 93 -2.65 -4.55 -13.65
CA VAL A 93 -1.89 -3.46 -14.26
C VAL A 93 -0.81 -2.98 -13.30
N PHE A 94 -1.19 -2.33 -12.19
CA PHE A 94 -0.25 -1.83 -11.17
C PHE A 94 -0.14 -2.73 -9.94
N THR A 95 -1.21 -3.43 -9.60
CA THR A 95 -1.30 -4.24 -8.39
C THR A 95 -2.03 -5.55 -8.65
N ALA A 96 -1.59 -6.60 -7.97
CA ALA A 96 -2.28 -7.88 -7.92
C ALA A 96 -3.48 -7.86 -6.95
N SER A 97 -3.54 -6.85 -6.08
CA SER A 97 -4.64 -6.70 -5.12
C SER A 97 -5.91 -6.19 -5.79
N LYS A 98 -7.06 -6.63 -5.28
CA LYS A 98 -8.35 -6.11 -5.72
C LYS A 98 -8.49 -4.64 -5.41
N ILE A 99 -8.83 -3.84 -6.41
CA ILE A 99 -9.14 -2.42 -6.23
C ILE A 99 -10.54 -2.31 -5.65
N LEU A 100 -10.66 -1.63 -4.52
CA LEU A 100 -11.93 -1.46 -3.80
C LEU A 100 -12.64 -0.17 -4.18
N GLY A 101 -11.91 0.82 -4.70
CA GLY A 101 -12.46 2.11 -5.08
C GLY A 101 -11.37 3.13 -5.39
N PHE A 102 -11.79 4.26 -5.90
CA PHE A 102 -10.94 5.41 -6.16
C PHE A 102 -11.39 6.58 -5.28
N SER A 103 -10.44 7.32 -4.74
CA SER A 103 -10.72 8.58 -4.08
C SER A 103 -10.29 9.74 -4.97
N ARG A 104 -11.11 10.77 -5.02
CA ARG A 104 -10.82 12.00 -5.74
C ARG A 104 -10.30 13.03 -4.75
N THR A 105 -9.15 13.61 -5.03
CA THR A 105 -8.62 14.71 -4.24
C THR A 105 -8.97 16.04 -4.89
N SER A 106 -8.95 17.13 -4.12
CA SER A 106 -9.17 18.49 -4.60
C SER A 106 -8.01 19.05 -5.44
N GLY A 107 -7.20 18.20 -6.03
CA GLY A 107 -5.95 18.45 -6.74
C GLY A 107 -5.66 19.86 -7.21
N SER A 108 -4.45 20.32 -6.95
CA SER A 108 -3.95 21.63 -7.36
C SER A 108 -3.35 21.65 -8.76
N SER A 109 -3.26 20.50 -9.43
CA SER A 109 -2.59 20.34 -10.73
C SER A 109 -3.49 19.63 -11.75
N GLY A 110 -4.44 20.36 -12.31
CA GLY A 110 -5.24 19.87 -13.41
C GLY A 110 -6.70 19.57 -13.07
N MET A 111 -7.52 19.37 -14.10
CA MET A 111 -8.93 18.99 -13.92
C MET A 111 -9.04 17.67 -13.16
N PRO A 112 -9.96 17.63 -12.19
CA PRO A 112 -10.18 16.44 -11.42
C PRO A 112 -10.83 15.34 -12.27
#